data_ce91644b82d9bed61e81cdfce6dabac3
#
_entry.id   ce91644b82d9bed61e81cdfce6dabac3
#
_cell.length_a   1.000
_cell.length_b   1.000
_cell.length_c   1.000
_cell.angle_alpha   90.00
_cell.angle_beta   90.00
_cell.angle_gamma   90.00
#
_symmetry.space_group_name_H-M   'P 1'
#
loop_
_entity.id
_entity.type
_entity.pdbx_description
1 polymer ?
#
loop_
_entity_poly.entity_id
_entity_poly.type
_entity_poly.pdbx_seq_one_letter_code
_entity_poly.pdbx_strand_id
1 'polypeptide(L)'
;MNEKRRPQGRDNERRRESTPRRADRFAERPAQVEEVEGQIEGRNAIQEALKAGRTIDKVFVAMGDTDRGLQRLAAEAKEAGAVVVPVDRRKLDQMSTTRSHQGIIALVAAHTYYTIDDLLEEAASRGEAPLLVICDELSDPHNLGAIMRSAECAGAHGVIIPKRRSVGLTATVAKASAGAVEYMKVARVTNINNAINELKEKGVWIYGTAA
;
A
#
# COMPACT_ATOMS: atom_id res chain seq x y z
N MET A 1 -7.17 -84.52 -58.39
CA MET A 1 -6.11 -83.63 -58.81
C MET A 1 -6.73 -82.31 -59.04
N ASN A 2 -6.66 -81.41 -58.10
CA ASN A 2 -6.83 -79.96 -58.34
C ASN A 2 -6.52 -79.18 -57.05
N GLU A 3 -5.41 -78.61 -57.07
CA GLU A 3 -4.80 -77.85 -56.00
C GLU A 3 -5.37 -76.41 -56.02
N LYS A 4 -6.12 -76.00 -54.99
CA LYS A 4 -6.65 -74.63 -54.84
C LYS A 4 -5.72 -73.87 -53.91
N ARG A 5 -4.98 -72.94 -54.48
CA ARG A 5 -4.22 -71.89 -53.82
C ARG A 5 -5.11 -70.98 -53.02
N ARG A 6 -4.79 -70.76 -51.75
CA ARG A 6 -5.38 -69.69 -50.89
C ARG A 6 -4.66 -68.37 -51.14
N PRO A 7 -5.38 -67.23 -51.18
CA PRO A 7 -4.76 -65.92 -51.17
C PRO A 7 -4.43 -65.48 -49.73
N GLN A 8 -3.25 -64.93 -49.56
CA GLN A 8 -2.74 -64.30 -48.35
C GLN A 8 -3.50 -63.01 -48.08
N GLY A 9 -4.14 -62.91 -46.87
CA GLY A 9 -4.71 -61.66 -46.35
C GLY A 9 -3.61 -60.69 -45.89
N ARG A 10 -3.67 -59.49 -46.36
CA ARG A 10 -2.84 -58.37 -45.89
C ARG A 10 -3.43 -57.87 -44.61
N ASP A 11 -2.72 -58.02 -43.49
CA ASP A 11 -2.97 -57.34 -42.24
C ASP A 11 -2.72 -55.85 -42.41
N ASN A 12 -3.78 -55.09 -42.26
CA ASN A 12 -3.77 -53.64 -42.29
C ASN A 12 -3.77 -53.15 -40.84
N GLU A 13 -2.58 -53.09 -40.22
CA GLU A 13 -2.37 -52.45 -38.93
C GLU A 13 -2.69 -50.95 -39.04
N ARG A 14 -3.91 -50.59 -38.75
CA ARG A 14 -4.27 -49.20 -38.49
C ARG A 14 -3.66 -48.80 -37.12
N ARG A 15 -2.50 -48.14 -37.14
CA ARG A 15 -2.01 -47.36 -36.04
C ARG A 15 -3.09 -46.36 -35.64
N ARG A 16 -3.69 -46.60 -34.47
CA ARG A 16 -4.50 -45.59 -33.80
C ARG A 16 -3.55 -44.57 -33.23
N GLU A 17 -3.39 -43.45 -33.91
CA GLU A 17 -2.83 -42.24 -33.34
C GLU A 17 -3.73 -41.77 -32.17
N SER A 18 -3.19 -41.93 -30.97
CA SER A 18 -3.80 -41.38 -29.76
C SER A 18 -3.62 -39.86 -29.77
N THR A 19 -4.67 -39.14 -30.10
CA THR A 19 -4.77 -37.71 -29.86
C THR A 19 -4.56 -37.42 -28.38
N PRO A 20 -3.65 -36.52 -27.99
CA PRO A 20 -3.46 -36.16 -26.60
C PRO A 20 -4.73 -35.46 -26.09
N ARG A 21 -5.27 -35.99 -24.99
CA ARG A 21 -6.41 -35.42 -24.27
C ARG A 21 -6.13 -33.97 -23.89
N ARG A 22 -7.06 -33.13 -24.26
CA ARG A 22 -7.16 -31.67 -24.00
C ARG A 22 -7.40 -31.35 -22.52
N ALA A 23 -6.63 -31.96 -21.59
CA ALA A 23 -6.83 -31.89 -20.15
C ALA A 23 -5.77 -31.08 -19.38
N ASP A 24 -4.75 -30.50 -20.07
CA ASP A 24 -3.66 -29.79 -19.38
C ASP A 24 -3.58 -28.28 -19.75
N ARG A 25 -4.72 -27.62 -19.95
CA ARG A 25 -4.74 -26.16 -20.22
C ARG A 25 -5.16 -25.31 -19.03
N PHE A 26 -5.33 -25.89 -17.88
CA PHE A 26 -5.51 -25.16 -16.61
C PHE A 26 -4.36 -25.45 -15.65
N ALA A 27 -3.12 -25.38 -16.15
CA ALA A 27 -2.03 -25.06 -15.24
C ALA A 27 -2.32 -23.62 -14.77
N GLU A 28 -2.86 -23.49 -13.56
CA GLU A 28 -2.98 -22.23 -12.85
C GLU A 28 -1.61 -21.56 -12.92
N ARG A 29 -1.50 -20.48 -13.67
CA ARG A 29 -0.38 -19.57 -13.54
C ARG A 29 -0.32 -19.23 -12.06
N PRO A 30 0.83 -19.41 -11.39
CA PRO A 30 0.97 -18.92 -10.04
C PRO A 30 0.54 -17.45 -10.11
N ALA A 31 -0.43 -17.08 -9.28
CA ALA A 31 -0.86 -15.70 -9.14
C ALA A 31 0.42 -14.87 -8.99
N GLN A 32 0.65 -13.96 -9.93
CA GLN A 32 1.73 -12.99 -9.81
C GLN A 32 1.43 -12.28 -8.51
N VAL A 33 2.22 -12.55 -7.49
CA VAL A 33 2.20 -11.83 -6.24
C VAL A 33 2.63 -10.43 -6.64
N GLU A 34 1.67 -9.51 -6.78
CA GLU A 34 1.96 -8.11 -6.97
C GLU A 34 2.78 -7.70 -5.74
N GLU A 35 4.06 -7.43 -5.93
CA GLU A 35 4.88 -6.80 -4.91
C GLU A 35 4.18 -5.49 -4.56
N VAL A 36 3.59 -5.44 -3.37
CA VAL A 36 2.97 -4.22 -2.87
C VAL A 36 4.10 -3.26 -2.58
N GLU A 37 4.35 -2.37 -3.52
CA GLU A 37 5.39 -1.36 -3.44
C GLU A 37 5.27 -0.61 -2.11
N GLY A 38 6.33 -0.63 -1.30
CA GLY A 38 6.33 -0.06 0.05
C GLY A 38 5.96 -1.04 1.16
N GLN A 39 5.74 -2.34 0.89
CA GLN A 39 5.58 -3.35 1.92
C GLN A 39 6.94 -3.92 2.35
N ILE A 40 7.16 -4.01 3.65
CA ILE A 40 8.35 -4.65 4.25
C ILE A 40 7.88 -5.76 5.17
N GLU A 41 8.48 -6.94 5.05
CA GLU A 41 8.14 -8.13 5.82
C GLU A 41 9.29 -8.62 6.67
N GLY A 42 8.96 -9.10 7.87
CA GLY A 42 9.91 -9.67 8.79
C GLY A 42 10.61 -8.65 9.69
N ARG A 43 11.07 -9.16 10.84
CA ARG A 43 11.58 -8.32 11.94
C ARG A 43 12.84 -7.55 11.57
N ASN A 44 13.80 -8.21 10.94
CA ASN A 44 15.08 -7.57 10.61
C ASN A 44 14.90 -6.44 9.58
N ALA A 45 14.09 -6.66 8.55
CA ALA A 45 13.84 -5.67 7.51
C ALA A 45 13.14 -4.42 8.08
N ILE A 46 12.18 -4.61 8.99
CA ILE A 46 11.47 -3.49 9.65
C ILE A 46 12.42 -2.75 10.60
N GLN A 47 13.25 -3.47 11.35
CA GLN A 47 14.24 -2.85 12.24
C GLN A 47 15.26 -2.01 11.44
N GLU A 48 15.74 -2.50 10.33
CA GLU A 48 16.66 -1.74 9.47
C GLU A 48 15.97 -0.52 8.83
N ALA A 49 14.69 -0.64 8.45
CA ALA A 49 13.91 0.48 7.95
C ALA A 49 13.76 1.60 9.00
N LEU A 50 13.49 1.23 10.27
CA LEU A 50 13.42 2.17 11.38
C LEU A 50 14.77 2.84 11.65
N LYS A 51 15.86 2.08 11.69
CA LYS A 51 17.23 2.62 11.85
C LYS A 51 17.62 3.57 10.72
N ALA A 52 17.19 3.27 9.49
CA ALA A 52 17.41 4.11 8.31
C ALA A 52 16.53 5.37 8.29
N GLY A 53 15.68 5.58 9.30
CA GLY A 53 14.77 6.72 9.37
C GLY A 53 13.63 6.69 8.35
N ARG A 54 13.33 5.54 7.77
CA ARG A 54 12.21 5.43 6.82
C ARG A 54 10.87 5.63 7.54
N THR A 55 10.01 6.43 6.96
CA THR A 55 8.67 6.67 7.51
C THR A 55 7.79 5.45 7.30
N ILE A 56 7.38 4.83 8.41
CA ILE A 56 6.47 3.69 8.41
C ILE A 56 5.06 4.18 8.70
N ASP A 57 4.13 3.92 7.80
CA ASP A 57 2.73 4.31 7.94
C ASP A 57 1.97 3.42 8.91
N LYS A 58 2.07 2.11 8.68
CA LYS A 58 1.36 1.10 9.47
C LYS A 58 2.25 -0.11 9.70
N VAL A 59 2.08 -0.72 10.86
CA VAL A 59 2.69 -2.00 11.19
C VAL A 59 1.57 -2.96 11.61
N PHE A 60 1.43 -4.05 10.89
CA PHE A 60 0.54 -5.14 11.22
C PHE A 60 1.30 -6.17 12.04
N VAL A 61 0.79 -6.51 13.22
CA VAL A 61 1.43 -7.42 14.17
C VAL A 61 0.49 -8.56 14.52
N ALA A 62 1.00 -9.78 14.57
CA ALA A 62 0.22 -10.95 14.95
C ALA A 62 -0.36 -10.80 16.35
N MET A 63 -1.68 -10.97 16.48
CA MET A 63 -2.37 -10.99 17.78
C MET A 63 -1.95 -12.23 18.59
N GLY A 64 -1.82 -12.05 19.90
CA GLY A 64 -1.52 -13.15 20.82
C GLY A 64 -0.08 -13.66 20.76
N ASP A 65 0.79 -13.07 19.96
CA ASP A 65 2.21 -13.39 19.95
C ASP A 65 2.87 -12.80 21.21
N THR A 66 3.44 -13.68 22.04
CA THR A 66 4.08 -13.31 23.32
C THR A 66 5.57 -13.04 23.18
N ASP A 67 6.10 -13.07 21.97
CA ASP A 67 7.52 -12.82 21.69
C ASP A 67 7.89 -11.37 22.06
N ARG A 68 8.77 -11.24 23.04
CA ARG A 68 9.22 -9.92 23.54
C ARG A 68 9.92 -9.09 22.45
N GLY A 69 10.66 -9.73 21.54
CA GLY A 69 11.33 -9.04 20.45
C GLY A 69 10.34 -8.40 19.47
N LEU A 70 9.25 -9.13 19.16
CA LEU A 70 8.18 -8.62 18.31
C LEU A 70 7.44 -7.45 18.96
N GLN A 71 7.12 -7.57 20.25
CA GLN A 71 6.43 -6.51 21.02
C GLN A 71 7.29 -5.24 21.11
N ARG A 72 8.60 -5.40 21.34
CA ARG A 72 9.56 -4.29 21.39
C ARG A 72 9.63 -3.59 20.02
N LEU A 73 9.78 -4.33 18.94
CA LEU A 73 9.83 -3.77 17.59
C LEU A 73 8.54 -3.01 17.23
N ALA A 74 7.39 -3.53 17.62
CA ALA A 74 6.11 -2.85 17.46
C ALA A 74 6.03 -1.54 18.26
N ALA A 75 6.58 -1.52 19.47
CA ALA A 75 6.67 -0.31 20.30
C ALA A 75 7.60 0.73 19.67
N GLU A 76 8.79 0.32 19.22
CA GLU A 76 9.74 1.20 18.52
C GLU A 76 9.11 1.82 17.26
N ALA A 77 8.38 1.02 16.46
CA ALA A 77 7.67 1.53 15.30
C ALA A 77 6.56 2.54 15.67
N LYS A 78 5.85 2.30 16.80
CA LYS A 78 4.83 3.22 17.31
C LYS A 78 5.44 4.54 17.79
N GLU A 79 6.57 4.50 18.47
CA GLU A 79 7.32 5.70 18.90
C GLU A 79 7.82 6.50 17.68
N ALA A 80 8.24 5.82 16.63
CA ALA A 80 8.58 6.43 15.34
C ALA A 80 7.35 7.00 14.57
N GLY A 81 6.13 6.88 15.13
CA GLY A 81 4.91 7.46 14.57
C GLY A 81 4.08 6.52 13.71
N ALA A 82 4.44 5.25 13.58
CA ALA A 82 3.65 4.27 12.85
C ALA A 82 2.34 3.91 13.58
N VAL A 83 1.30 3.58 12.82
CA VAL A 83 0.06 3.02 13.37
C VAL A 83 0.22 1.51 13.53
N VAL A 84 0.29 1.02 14.77
CA VAL A 84 0.33 -0.42 15.05
C VAL A 84 -1.08 -1.00 15.05
N VAL A 85 -1.30 -2.01 14.22
CA VAL A 85 -2.58 -2.70 14.04
C VAL A 85 -2.40 -4.17 14.38
N PRO A 86 -2.95 -4.65 15.51
CA PRO A 86 -2.96 -6.07 15.81
C PRO A 86 -3.92 -6.79 14.85
N VAL A 87 -3.47 -7.90 14.27
CA VAL A 87 -4.24 -8.69 13.29
C VAL A 87 -4.05 -10.18 13.52
N ASP A 88 -5.01 -10.99 13.07
CA ASP A 88 -4.86 -12.44 13.03
C ASP A 88 -3.67 -12.85 12.15
N ARG A 89 -2.95 -13.92 12.55
CA ARG A 89 -1.82 -14.45 11.77
C ARG A 89 -2.24 -14.79 10.32
N ARG A 90 -3.45 -15.31 10.14
CA ARG A 90 -4.01 -15.56 8.80
C ARG A 90 -4.07 -14.32 7.92
N LYS A 91 -4.32 -13.16 8.51
CA LYS A 91 -4.32 -11.88 7.79
C LYS A 91 -2.91 -11.52 7.31
N LEU A 92 -1.89 -11.76 8.14
CA LEU A 92 -0.49 -11.58 7.74
C LEU A 92 -0.09 -12.56 6.63
N ASP A 93 -0.53 -13.83 6.72
CA ASP A 93 -0.28 -14.84 5.68
C ASP A 93 -0.89 -14.42 4.33
N GLN A 94 -2.07 -13.80 4.36
CA GLN A 94 -2.73 -13.28 3.15
C GLN A 94 -2.05 -12.04 2.56
N MET A 95 -1.50 -11.18 3.42
CA MET A 95 -0.79 -9.97 3.00
C MET A 95 0.64 -10.25 2.56
N SER A 96 1.24 -11.33 3.07
CA SER A 96 2.64 -11.66 2.85
C SER A 96 2.90 -12.06 1.40
N THR A 97 3.88 -11.40 0.79
CA THR A 97 4.40 -11.74 -0.54
C THR A 97 5.50 -12.79 -0.45
N THR A 98 6.31 -12.74 0.61
CA THR A 98 7.48 -13.60 0.79
C THR A 98 7.19 -14.87 1.58
N ARG A 99 6.01 -14.97 2.21
CA ARG A 99 5.64 -16.03 3.18
C ARG A 99 6.60 -16.13 4.39
N SER A 100 7.38 -15.07 4.63
CA SER A 100 8.41 -15.03 5.68
C SER A 100 8.23 -13.85 6.64
N HIS A 101 6.99 -13.42 6.88
CA HIS A 101 6.66 -12.21 7.64
C HIS A 101 7.03 -12.25 9.14
N GLN A 102 7.33 -13.40 9.72
CA GLN A 102 7.77 -13.55 11.13
C GLN A 102 6.84 -12.86 12.16
N GLY A 103 5.53 -12.79 11.87
CA GLY A 103 4.53 -12.16 12.74
C GLY A 103 4.39 -10.64 12.58
N ILE A 104 5.07 -10.02 11.61
CA ILE A 104 5.04 -8.57 11.42
C ILE A 104 5.20 -8.17 9.95
N ILE A 105 4.39 -7.21 9.50
CA ILE A 105 4.45 -6.58 8.16
C ILE A 105 4.32 -5.08 8.35
N ALA A 106 5.15 -4.30 7.68
CA ALA A 106 5.08 -2.84 7.68
C ALA A 106 4.73 -2.29 6.29
N LEU A 107 3.94 -1.23 6.27
CA LEU A 107 3.72 -0.39 5.09
C LEU A 107 4.54 0.88 5.29
N VAL A 108 5.44 1.14 4.36
CA VAL A 108 6.33 2.30 4.35
C VAL A 108 5.74 3.35 3.43
N ALA A 109 5.79 4.61 3.85
CA ALA A 109 5.41 5.73 3.00
C ALA A 109 6.32 5.81 1.77
N ALA A 110 5.73 6.04 0.62
CA ALA A 110 6.50 6.28 -0.61
C ALA A 110 7.14 7.67 -0.62
N HIS A 111 6.57 8.62 0.15
CA HIS A 111 7.01 10.00 0.24
C HIS A 111 7.09 10.48 1.68
N THR A 112 7.85 11.55 1.91
CA THR A 112 8.02 12.18 3.22
C THR A 112 6.76 12.92 3.65
N TYR A 113 6.44 12.84 4.95
CA TYR A 113 5.41 13.68 5.56
C TYR A 113 6.04 14.93 6.18
N TYR A 114 5.25 15.96 6.23
CA TYR A 114 5.56 17.27 6.77
C TYR A 114 4.73 17.56 8.02
N THR A 115 5.05 18.65 8.72
CA THR A 115 4.27 19.20 9.82
C THR A 115 3.30 20.28 9.31
N ILE A 116 2.35 20.72 10.15
CA ILE A 116 1.48 21.85 9.83
C ILE A 116 2.33 23.13 9.66
N ASP A 117 3.36 23.29 10.48
CA ASP A 117 4.27 24.44 10.40
C ASP A 117 5.01 24.49 9.07
N ASP A 118 5.48 23.36 8.54
CA ASP A 118 6.10 23.28 7.22
C ASP A 118 5.16 23.71 6.08
N LEU A 119 3.85 23.45 6.22
CA LEU A 119 2.84 23.87 5.24
C LEU A 119 2.61 25.40 5.31
N LEU A 120 2.56 25.93 6.51
CA LEU A 120 2.39 27.39 6.72
C LEU A 120 3.65 28.15 6.29
N GLU A 121 4.83 27.62 6.53
CA GLU A 121 6.10 28.17 6.07
C GLU A 121 6.17 28.20 4.53
N GLU A 122 5.66 27.17 3.87
CA GLU A 122 5.56 27.15 2.41
C GLU A 122 4.73 28.34 1.88
N ALA A 123 3.55 28.62 2.49
CA ALA A 123 2.73 29.76 2.12
C ALA A 123 3.45 31.09 2.39
N ALA A 124 4.07 31.21 3.57
CA ALA A 124 4.83 32.40 3.94
C ALA A 124 6.01 32.67 3.00
N SER A 125 6.72 31.62 2.58
CA SER A 125 7.85 31.73 1.65
C SER A 125 7.45 32.25 0.27
N ARG A 126 6.21 31.99 -0.13
CA ARG A 126 5.61 32.51 -1.37
C ARG A 126 5.00 33.89 -1.22
N GLY A 127 4.90 34.41 0.02
CA GLY A 127 4.21 35.66 0.33
C GLY A 127 2.69 35.58 0.15
N GLU A 128 2.12 34.40 0.28
CA GLU A 128 0.70 34.10 0.04
C GLU A 128 -0.03 33.75 1.34
N ALA A 129 -1.34 33.96 1.35
CA ALA A 129 -2.19 33.46 2.42
C ALA A 129 -2.27 31.91 2.31
N PRO A 130 -2.20 31.18 3.44
CA PRO A 130 -2.19 29.72 3.39
C PRO A 130 -3.52 29.17 2.84
N LEU A 131 -3.43 28.39 1.77
CA LEU A 131 -4.50 27.57 1.21
C LEU A 131 -4.16 26.10 1.47
N LEU A 132 -4.89 25.47 2.40
CA LEU A 132 -4.66 24.08 2.82
C LEU A 132 -5.92 23.24 2.60
N VAL A 133 -5.74 21.99 2.22
CA VAL A 133 -6.84 21.02 2.05
C VAL A 133 -6.78 20.01 3.18
N ILE A 134 -7.84 19.85 3.95
CA ILE A 134 -7.95 18.85 5.01
C ILE A 134 -8.85 17.72 4.51
N CYS A 135 -8.31 16.50 4.48
CA CYS A 135 -9.06 15.30 4.09
C CYS A 135 -9.30 14.45 5.34
N ASP A 136 -10.57 14.29 5.73
CA ASP A 136 -10.94 13.42 6.85
C ASP A 136 -11.51 12.08 6.36
N GLU A 137 -11.14 10.99 7.02
CA GLU A 137 -11.59 9.59 6.75
C GLU A 137 -11.48 9.11 5.29
N LEU A 138 -10.59 9.70 4.50
CA LEU A 138 -10.38 9.35 3.11
C LEU A 138 -9.56 8.05 2.98
N SER A 139 -10.23 6.95 2.63
CA SER A 139 -9.61 5.62 2.58
C SER A 139 -9.18 5.16 1.18
N ASP A 140 -9.74 5.78 0.12
CA ASP A 140 -9.41 5.43 -1.26
C ASP A 140 -8.17 6.18 -1.76
N PRO A 141 -7.09 5.47 -2.17
CA PRO A 141 -5.87 6.09 -2.67
C PRO A 141 -6.08 6.88 -3.98
N HIS A 142 -7.02 6.47 -4.82
CA HIS A 142 -7.31 7.21 -6.07
C HIS A 142 -7.93 8.57 -5.78
N ASN A 143 -8.82 8.64 -4.79
CA ASN A 143 -9.44 9.90 -4.37
C ASN A 143 -8.40 10.83 -3.75
N LEU A 144 -7.50 10.35 -2.89
CA LEU A 144 -6.44 11.19 -2.34
C LEU A 144 -5.53 11.73 -3.45
N GLY A 145 -5.11 10.88 -4.39
CA GLY A 145 -4.29 11.31 -5.53
C GLY A 145 -4.99 12.36 -6.39
N ALA A 146 -6.29 12.20 -6.66
CA ALA A 146 -7.08 13.19 -7.41
C ALA A 146 -7.20 14.52 -6.67
N ILE A 147 -7.43 14.48 -5.35
CA ILE A 147 -7.49 15.70 -4.51
C ILE A 147 -6.14 16.41 -4.53
N MET A 148 -5.03 15.68 -4.34
CA MET A 148 -3.68 16.27 -4.37
C MET A 148 -3.40 16.97 -5.70
N ARG A 149 -3.74 16.33 -6.82
CA ARG A 149 -3.59 16.94 -8.14
C ARG A 149 -4.42 18.21 -8.30
N SER A 150 -5.68 18.20 -7.83
CA SER A 150 -6.56 19.37 -7.90
C SER A 150 -6.08 20.48 -6.98
N ALA A 151 -5.60 20.15 -5.78
CA ALA A 151 -5.06 21.10 -4.81
C ALA A 151 -3.78 21.77 -5.36
N GLU A 152 -2.89 21.00 -5.96
CA GLU A 152 -1.67 21.51 -6.58
C GLU A 152 -2.01 22.49 -7.73
N CYS A 153 -2.89 22.10 -8.64
CA CYS A 153 -3.35 22.98 -9.72
C CYS A 153 -4.06 24.25 -9.22
N ALA A 154 -4.68 24.20 -8.06
CA ALA A 154 -5.33 25.36 -7.42
C ALA A 154 -4.35 26.25 -6.62
N GLY A 155 -3.06 25.90 -6.57
CA GLY A 155 -2.06 26.63 -5.82
C GLY A 155 -2.12 26.40 -4.30
N ALA A 156 -2.67 25.28 -3.83
CA ALA A 156 -2.65 24.94 -2.42
C ALA A 156 -1.23 24.70 -1.91
N HIS A 157 -0.97 25.07 -0.66
CA HIS A 157 0.35 24.95 -0.04
C HIS A 157 0.57 23.59 0.67
N GLY A 158 -0.52 22.81 0.82
CA GLY A 158 -0.42 21.49 1.39
C GLY A 158 -1.76 20.81 1.63
N VAL A 159 -1.66 19.51 1.88
CA VAL A 159 -2.78 18.63 2.23
C VAL A 159 -2.56 18.08 3.63
N ILE A 160 -3.61 18.01 4.44
CA ILE A 160 -3.56 17.44 5.81
C ILE A 160 -4.42 16.18 5.84
N ILE A 161 -3.85 15.09 6.30
CA ILE A 161 -4.52 13.79 6.43
C ILE A 161 -4.38 13.23 7.86
N PRO A 162 -5.35 12.46 8.36
CA PRO A 162 -5.17 11.80 9.66
C PRO A 162 -4.30 10.55 9.57
N LYS A 163 -3.61 10.20 10.67
CA LYS A 163 -2.82 8.97 10.78
C LYS A 163 -3.68 7.70 10.74
N ARG A 164 -4.94 7.80 11.18
CA ARG A 164 -5.87 6.67 11.26
C ARG A 164 -7.09 6.93 10.39
N ARG A 165 -7.74 5.86 9.94
CA ARG A 165 -8.93 5.89 9.07
C ARG A 165 -8.72 6.67 7.76
N SER A 166 -7.48 6.73 7.30
CA SER A 166 -7.14 7.38 6.04
C SER A 166 -6.06 6.57 5.32
N VAL A 167 -5.99 6.74 4.02
CA VAL A 167 -4.88 6.25 3.21
C VAL A 167 -3.67 7.15 3.43
N GLY A 168 -2.46 6.56 3.45
CA GLY A 168 -1.20 7.29 3.47
C GLY A 168 -0.66 7.52 2.04
N LEU A 169 0.53 8.11 1.96
CA LEU A 169 1.24 8.34 0.69
C LEU A 169 1.84 7.05 0.15
N THR A 170 0.98 6.21 -0.43
CA THR A 170 1.36 4.95 -1.07
C THR A 170 1.77 5.16 -2.52
N ALA A 171 2.42 4.16 -3.13
CA ALA A 171 2.71 4.17 -4.57
C ALA A 171 1.47 4.36 -5.45
N THR A 172 0.31 3.82 -5.01
CA THR A 172 -0.97 4.02 -5.71
C THR A 172 -1.40 5.50 -5.67
N VAL A 173 -1.23 6.18 -4.51
CA VAL A 173 -1.50 7.63 -4.39
C VAL A 173 -0.55 8.42 -5.29
N ALA A 174 0.74 8.08 -5.28
CA ALA A 174 1.73 8.72 -6.15
C ALA A 174 1.34 8.61 -7.63
N LYS A 175 0.96 7.43 -8.07
CA LYS A 175 0.49 7.19 -9.44
C LYS A 175 -0.80 7.96 -9.75
N ALA A 176 -1.78 7.96 -8.83
CA ALA A 176 -3.06 8.62 -9.02
C ALA A 176 -2.96 10.17 -9.00
N SER A 177 -1.95 10.70 -8.30
CA SER A 177 -1.68 12.13 -8.24
C SER A 177 -1.05 12.70 -9.53
N ALA A 178 -0.66 11.83 -10.48
CA ALA A 178 0.01 12.22 -11.72
C ALA A 178 1.24 13.13 -11.50
N GLY A 179 1.99 12.87 -10.44
CA GLY A 179 3.20 13.60 -10.07
C GLY A 179 2.99 14.75 -9.07
N ALA A 180 1.75 15.13 -8.75
CA ALA A 180 1.50 16.21 -7.78
C ALA A 180 2.08 15.92 -6.39
N VAL A 181 2.24 14.65 -6.02
CA VAL A 181 2.85 14.24 -4.75
C VAL A 181 4.30 14.71 -4.57
N GLU A 182 5.02 14.98 -5.66
CA GLU A 182 6.40 15.46 -5.62
C GLU A 182 6.50 16.95 -5.25
N TYR A 183 5.42 17.69 -5.47
CA TYR A 183 5.35 19.14 -5.27
C TYR A 183 4.48 19.54 -4.10
N MET A 184 3.50 18.71 -3.74
CA MET A 184 2.52 18.98 -2.70
C MET A 184 3.00 18.44 -1.35
N LYS A 185 3.27 19.33 -0.39
CA LYS A 185 3.54 18.93 0.99
C LYS A 185 2.32 18.28 1.64
N VAL A 186 2.49 17.17 2.31
CA VAL A 186 1.41 16.47 3.01
C VAL A 186 1.75 16.35 4.49
N ALA A 187 0.91 16.97 5.34
CA ALA A 187 1.02 16.83 6.80
C ALA A 187 0.14 15.66 7.29
N ARG A 188 0.69 14.87 8.20
CA ARG A 188 0.00 13.72 8.77
C ARG A 188 -0.23 13.90 10.26
N VAL A 189 -1.49 14.11 10.63
CA VAL A 189 -1.87 14.49 11.99
C VAL A 189 -2.55 13.34 12.76
N THR A 190 -2.44 13.36 14.08
CA THR A 190 -3.08 12.34 14.93
C THR A 190 -4.58 12.58 15.09
N ASN A 191 -5.00 13.85 15.10
CA ASN A 191 -6.38 14.26 15.31
C ASN A 191 -6.68 15.51 14.46
N ILE A 192 -7.68 15.42 13.59
CA ILE A 192 -8.09 16.51 12.70
C ILE A 192 -8.63 17.71 13.47
N ASN A 193 -9.41 17.49 14.54
CA ASN A 193 -9.96 18.59 15.33
C ASN A 193 -8.87 19.42 16.02
N ASN A 194 -7.83 18.74 16.52
CA ASN A 194 -6.66 19.42 17.11
C ASN A 194 -5.91 20.23 16.05
N ALA A 195 -5.72 19.67 14.86
CA ALA A 195 -5.08 20.35 13.74
C ALA A 195 -5.90 21.59 13.30
N ILE A 196 -7.23 21.49 13.26
CA ILE A 196 -8.11 22.62 12.97
C ILE A 196 -7.98 23.71 14.03
N ASN A 197 -7.94 23.34 15.31
CA ASN A 197 -7.78 24.33 16.38
C ASN A 197 -6.42 25.02 16.31
N GLU A 198 -5.34 24.26 16.08
CA GLU A 198 -4.00 24.78 15.87
C GLU A 198 -3.95 25.78 14.70
N LEU A 199 -4.58 25.46 13.57
CA LEU A 199 -4.66 26.35 12.42
C LEU A 199 -5.43 27.63 12.74
N LYS A 200 -6.56 27.54 13.49
CA LYS A 200 -7.33 28.70 13.95
C LYS A 200 -6.51 29.62 14.87
N GLU A 201 -5.74 29.04 15.81
CA GLU A 201 -4.84 29.80 16.70
C GLU A 201 -3.76 30.54 15.91
N LYS A 202 -3.34 29.97 14.77
CA LYS A 202 -2.40 30.60 13.83
C LYS A 202 -3.07 31.55 12.82
N GLY A 203 -4.36 31.86 12.99
CA GLY A 203 -5.10 32.83 12.19
C GLY A 203 -5.63 32.29 10.85
N VAL A 204 -5.64 30.99 10.63
CA VAL A 204 -6.17 30.37 9.40
C VAL A 204 -7.68 30.18 9.53
N TRP A 205 -8.44 30.67 8.56
CA TRP A 205 -9.87 30.43 8.46
C TRP A 205 -10.19 29.03 7.97
N ILE A 206 -11.20 28.41 8.59
CA ILE A 206 -11.59 27.03 8.27
C ILE A 206 -12.97 27.01 7.63
N TYR A 207 -13.07 26.40 6.47
CA TYR A 207 -14.33 26.20 5.74
C TYR A 207 -14.57 24.68 5.63
N GLY A 208 -15.78 24.26 5.98
CA GLY A 208 -16.23 22.87 5.80
C GLY A 208 -17.04 22.74 4.51
N THR A 209 -16.80 21.64 3.79
CA THR A 209 -17.64 21.22 2.67
C THR A 209 -18.47 20.01 3.09
N ALA A 210 -19.76 20.03 2.79
CA ALA A 210 -20.67 18.90 2.98
C ALA A 210 -21.34 18.59 1.65
N ALA A 211 -21.63 17.27 1.42
CA ALA A 211 -22.41 16.81 0.27
C ALA A 211 -23.90 16.96 0.52
#